data_4faad4ef9b3c14ac3692869d67e296aa
#
_entry.id   4faad4ef9b3c14ac3692869d67e296aa
#
_cell.length_a   1.000
_cell.length_b   1.000
_cell.length_c   1.000
_cell.angle_alpha   90.00
_cell.angle_beta   90.00
_cell.angle_gamma   90.00
#
_symmetry.space_group_name_H-M   'P 1'
#
loop_
_entity.id
_entity.type
_entity.pdbx_description
1 polymer ?
#
loop_
_entity_poly.entity_id
_entity_poly.type
_entity_poly.pdbx_seq_one_letter_code
_entity_poly.pdbx_strand_id
1 'polypeptide(L)'
;WSSDVCSSDLGISTLSIDEVTGFPEMMDGRVKTLHPKIHGGLLGRRDLTTHMEAMDEHGIQPIDFVCVNLYPFKETISKPEVTEAEAIENIDIGGPSMLRSAAKNFASVTVVVDPKDYALVLAEIKSDQVTSLATRKRLAAKVFRHTAAYDALIADYLTKSVGEVEPEKMTLTYELKQPLRYGENSHQTAAFY
;
A
#
# COMPACT_ATOMS: atom_id res chain seq x y z
N TRP A 1 -8.99 9.44 -12.19
CA TRP A 1 -9.31 8.02 -12.32
C TRP A 1 -10.76 7.91 -12.68
N SER A 2 -11.04 7.59 -13.94
CA SER A 2 -12.35 7.15 -14.33
C SER A 2 -12.50 5.72 -13.78
N SER A 3 -13.45 5.54 -12.89
CA SER A 3 -13.80 4.25 -12.31
C SER A 3 -14.69 3.45 -13.28
N ASP A 4 -14.41 3.49 -14.57
CA ASP A 4 -15.31 3.01 -15.61
C ASP A 4 -15.37 1.48 -15.71
N VAL A 5 -14.56 0.74 -14.96
CA VAL A 5 -14.64 -0.72 -14.84
C VAL A 5 -14.58 -1.12 -13.38
N CYS A 6 -15.71 -1.47 -12.81
CA CYS A 6 -15.81 -2.05 -11.48
C CYS A 6 -15.71 -3.58 -11.56
N SER A 7 -15.28 -4.23 -10.50
CA SER A 7 -15.29 -5.71 -10.41
C SER A 7 -16.69 -6.30 -10.64
N SER A 8 -17.75 -5.57 -10.31
CA SER A 8 -19.15 -5.94 -10.62
C SER A 8 -19.40 -6.07 -12.11
N ASP A 9 -18.76 -5.26 -12.96
CA ASP A 9 -18.89 -5.32 -14.41
C ASP A 9 -18.30 -6.60 -15.01
N LEU A 10 -17.40 -7.23 -14.24
CA LEU A 10 -16.81 -8.53 -14.58
C LEU A 10 -17.57 -9.71 -13.98
N GLY A 11 -18.75 -9.49 -13.40
CA GLY A 11 -19.56 -10.52 -12.76
C GLY A 11 -19.02 -11.00 -11.40
N ILE A 12 -18.11 -10.22 -10.78
CA ILE A 12 -17.58 -10.51 -9.45
C ILE A 12 -18.44 -9.78 -8.41
N SER A 13 -18.91 -10.52 -7.40
CA SER A 13 -19.67 -9.93 -6.29
C SER A 13 -18.77 -8.95 -5.51
N THR A 14 -19.22 -7.70 -5.38
CA THR A 14 -18.50 -6.64 -4.69
C THR A 14 -19.38 -5.99 -3.64
N LEU A 15 -18.76 -5.50 -2.58
CA LEU A 15 -19.38 -4.65 -1.57
C LEU A 15 -18.68 -3.29 -1.60
N SER A 16 -19.45 -2.23 -1.50
CA SER A 16 -18.90 -0.89 -1.33
C SER A 16 -18.36 -0.70 0.09
N ILE A 17 -17.45 0.23 0.28
CA ILE A 17 -16.86 0.49 1.60
C ILE A 17 -17.89 0.95 2.61
N ASP A 18 -18.85 1.75 2.19
CA ASP A 18 -19.96 2.23 3.03
C ASP A 18 -20.91 1.09 3.47
N GLU A 19 -21.11 0.08 2.63
CA GLU A 19 -21.85 -1.13 3.03
C GLU A 19 -21.08 -1.91 4.12
N VAL A 20 -19.76 -2.00 4.03
CA VAL A 20 -18.93 -2.70 5.01
C VAL A 20 -18.83 -1.92 6.32
N THR A 21 -18.62 -0.62 6.24
CA THR A 21 -18.41 0.23 7.42
C THR A 21 -19.72 0.61 8.08
N GLY A 22 -20.80 0.70 7.34
CA GLY A 22 -22.05 1.33 7.75
C GLY A 22 -21.91 2.86 7.91
N PHE A 23 -20.92 3.46 7.27
CA PHE A 23 -20.59 4.87 7.37
C PHE A 23 -20.38 5.48 5.98
N PRO A 24 -20.99 6.64 5.68
CA PRO A 24 -20.88 7.25 4.37
C PRO A 24 -19.46 7.80 4.12
N GLU A 25 -19.08 7.80 2.85
CA GLU A 25 -17.92 8.55 2.38
C GLU A 25 -18.13 10.05 2.65
N MET A 26 -17.08 10.73 3.13
CA MET A 26 -17.16 12.14 3.50
C MET A 26 -16.00 12.95 2.92
N MET A 27 -16.19 14.28 2.87
CA MET A 27 -15.15 15.23 2.50
C MET A 27 -14.57 14.92 1.11
N ASP A 28 -15.45 14.70 0.12
CA ASP A 28 -15.09 14.40 -1.26
C ASP A 28 -14.14 13.18 -1.39
N GLY A 29 -14.37 12.14 -0.55
CA GLY A 29 -13.59 10.90 -0.56
C GLY A 29 -12.33 10.90 0.30
N ARG A 30 -11.99 12.00 0.97
CA ARG A 30 -10.83 12.05 1.86
C ARG A 30 -10.95 11.12 3.07
N VAL A 31 -12.18 10.83 3.51
CA VAL A 31 -12.48 9.88 4.58
C VAL A 31 -13.39 8.78 4.04
N LYS A 32 -12.82 7.61 3.83
CA LYS A 32 -13.50 6.44 3.28
C LYS A 32 -13.06 5.16 3.95
N THR A 33 -11.79 4.79 3.82
CA THR A 33 -11.22 3.55 4.34
C THR A 33 -10.59 3.69 5.73
N LEU A 34 -10.46 4.91 6.26
CA LEU A 34 -9.95 5.18 7.61
C LEU A 34 -11.04 4.89 8.65
N HIS A 35 -11.35 3.61 8.84
CA HIS A 35 -12.44 3.16 9.69
C HIS A 35 -12.03 1.94 10.52
N PRO A 36 -12.47 1.81 11.79
CA PRO A 36 -12.16 0.66 12.64
C PRO A 36 -12.50 -0.70 12.03
N LYS A 37 -13.59 -0.82 11.30
CA LYS A 37 -13.97 -2.07 10.63
C LYS A 37 -12.97 -2.48 9.56
N ILE A 38 -12.38 -1.53 8.85
CA ILE A 38 -11.37 -1.81 7.83
C ILE A 38 -10.03 -2.14 8.50
N HIS A 39 -9.53 -1.23 9.35
CA HIS A 39 -8.22 -1.43 10.00
C HIS A 39 -8.24 -2.53 11.05
N GLY A 40 -9.36 -2.78 11.72
CA GLY A 40 -9.54 -3.92 12.60
C GLY A 40 -9.46 -5.26 11.84
N GLY A 41 -10.12 -5.33 10.67
CA GLY A 41 -10.05 -6.50 9.79
C GLY A 41 -8.64 -6.80 9.27
N LEU A 42 -7.81 -5.75 9.08
CA LEU A 42 -6.42 -5.88 8.66
C LEU A 42 -5.46 -6.19 9.80
N LEU A 43 -5.66 -5.57 10.98
CA LEU A 43 -4.73 -5.62 12.10
C LEU A 43 -5.06 -6.72 13.14
N GLY A 44 -6.26 -7.27 13.11
CA GLY A 44 -6.68 -8.33 14.02
C GLY A 44 -5.75 -9.54 13.95
N ARG A 45 -5.12 -9.88 15.06
CA ARG A 45 -4.27 -11.08 15.18
C ARG A 45 -5.16 -12.30 15.39
N ARG A 46 -5.19 -13.17 14.40
CA ARG A 46 -6.08 -14.36 14.37
C ARG A 46 -5.64 -15.48 15.32
N ASP A 47 -4.41 -15.38 15.81
CA ASP A 47 -3.84 -16.30 16.82
C ASP A 47 -4.13 -15.87 18.25
N LEU A 48 -4.76 -14.70 18.46
CA LEU A 48 -5.14 -14.18 19.77
C LEU A 48 -6.66 -14.19 19.95
N THR A 49 -7.15 -15.01 20.90
CA THR A 49 -8.57 -15.12 21.22
C THR A 49 -9.19 -13.76 21.54
N THR A 50 -8.51 -12.94 22.34
CA THR A 50 -9.00 -11.59 22.71
C THR A 50 -9.20 -10.67 21.51
N HIS A 51 -8.38 -10.79 20.45
CA HIS A 51 -8.58 -10.01 19.22
C HIS A 51 -9.78 -10.53 18.43
N MET A 52 -9.95 -11.86 18.36
CA MET A 52 -11.08 -12.46 17.64
C MET A 52 -12.41 -12.15 18.35
N GLU A 53 -12.45 -12.21 19.68
CA GLU A 53 -13.62 -11.82 20.48
C GLU A 53 -13.98 -10.34 20.27
N ALA A 54 -13.00 -9.42 20.28
CA ALA A 54 -13.25 -8.01 20.03
C ALA A 54 -13.73 -7.75 18.58
N MET A 55 -13.20 -8.49 17.60
CA MET A 55 -13.68 -8.38 16.22
C MET A 55 -15.13 -8.85 16.09
N ASP A 56 -15.49 -9.95 16.75
CA ASP A 56 -16.86 -10.47 16.75
C ASP A 56 -17.82 -9.50 17.45
N GLU A 57 -17.47 -9.00 18.63
CA GLU A 57 -18.25 -8.02 19.39
C GLU A 57 -18.57 -6.75 18.57
N HIS A 58 -17.61 -6.30 17.76
CA HIS A 58 -17.77 -5.08 16.96
C HIS A 58 -18.17 -5.34 15.49
N GLY A 59 -18.48 -6.58 15.13
CA GLY A 59 -18.88 -6.95 13.77
C GLY A 59 -17.79 -6.67 12.73
N ILE A 60 -16.52 -6.89 13.09
CA ILE A 60 -15.37 -6.68 12.22
C ILE A 60 -15.03 -7.99 11.51
N GLN A 61 -15.08 -8.00 10.19
CA GLN A 61 -14.70 -9.16 9.40
C GLN A 61 -13.20 -9.16 9.12
N PRO A 62 -12.51 -10.32 9.22
CA PRO A 62 -11.12 -10.44 8.80
C PRO A 62 -10.95 -10.14 7.33
N ILE A 63 -9.89 -9.42 6.98
CA ILE A 63 -9.50 -9.14 5.59
C ILE A 63 -8.24 -9.96 5.29
N ASP A 64 -8.33 -10.84 4.29
CA ASP A 64 -7.25 -11.77 3.95
C ASP A 64 -6.27 -11.19 2.94
N PHE A 65 -6.72 -10.24 2.13
CA PHE A 65 -6.00 -9.77 0.98
C PHE A 65 -6.18 -8.27 0.78
N VAL A 66 -5.09 -7.57 0.52
CA VAL A 66 -5.08 -6.15 0.14
C VAL A 66 -4.30 -6.00 -1.15
N CYS A 67 -4.93 -5.40 -2.15
CA CYS A 67 -4.30 -5.05 -3.41
C CYS A 67 -4.59 -3.57 -3.68
N VAL A 68 -3.60 -2.73 -3.46
CA VAL A 68 -3.76 -1.27 -3.53
C VAL A 68 -2.56 -0.65 -4.25
N ASN A 69 -2.86 0.19 -5.25
CA ASN A 69 -1.90 1.11 -5.85
C ASN A 69 -2.15 2.50 -5.28
N LEU A 70 -1.09 3.22 -4.93
CA LEU A 70 -1.17 4.58 -4.41
C LEU A 70 -1.54 5.57 -5.50
N TYR A 71 -2.05 6.73 -5.12
CA TYR A 71 -2.24 7.84 -6.03
C TYR A 71 -0.94 8.22 -6.72
N PRO A 72 -0.98 8.57 -8.02
CA PRO A 72 0.21 8.80 -8.84
C PRO A 72 0.84 10.18 -8.57
N PHE A 73 1.32 10.41 -7.36
CA PHE A 73 1.89 11.68 -6.93
C PHE A 73 3.08 12.10 -7.80
N LYS A 74 3.97 11.16 -8.12
CA LYS A 74 5.15 11.40 -8.98
C LYS A 74 4.75 11.91 -10.37
N GLU A 75 3.80 11.25 -10.98
CA GLU A 75 3.28 11.61 -12.29
C GLU A 75 2.56 12.95 -12.25
N THR A 76 1.84 13.22 -11.17
CA THR A 76 1.13 14.49 -10.98
C THR A 76 2.09 15.66 -10.89
N ILE A 77 3.10 15.59 -10.02
CA ILE A 77 4.08 16.68 -9.87
C ILE A 77 5.04 16.82 -11.06
N SER A 78 5.07 15.86 -11.97
CA SER A 78 5.88 15.92 -13.19
C SER A 78 5.19 16.68 -14.33
N LYS A 79 3.93 17.05 -14.19
CA LYS A 79 3.20 17.83 -15.20
C LYS A 79 3.68 19.28 -15.20
N PRO A 80 3.89 19.91 -16.38
CA PRO A 80 4.45 21.26 -16.46
C PRO A 80 3.62 22.36 -15.78
N GLU A 81 2.29 22.16 -15.73
CA GLU A 81 1.33 23.18 -15.25
C GLU A 81 0.59 22.72 -13.99
N VAL A 82 1.16 21.76 -13.23
CA VAL A 82 0.53 21.31 -11.99
C VAL A 82 0.49 22.44 -10.97
N THR A 83 -0.66 22.64 -10.37
CA THR A 83 -0.81 23.56 -9.24
C THR A 83 -0.43 22.84 -7.92
N GLU A 84 -0.04 23.64 -6.93
CA GLU A 84 0.22 23.08 -5.58
C GLU A 84 -1.02 22.38 -5.01
N ALA A 85 -2.21 22.93 -5.23
CA ALA A 85 -3.47 22.33 -4.78
C ALA A 85 -3.70 20.96 -5.41
N GLU A 86 -3.44 20.80 -6.71
CA GLU A 86 -3.54 19.50 -7.39
C GLU A 86 -2.50 18.49 -6.88
N ALA A 87 -1.27 18.95 -6.61
CA ALA A 87 -0.25 18.10 -6.01
C ALA A 87 -0.68 17.60 -4.63
N ILE A 88 -1.15 18.49 -3.76
CA ILE A 88 -1.61 18.15 -2.41
C ILE A 88 -2.80 17.17 -2.45
N GLU A 89 -3.76 17.38 -3.35
CA GLU A 89 -4.92 16.49 -3.47
C GLU A 89 -4.54 15.07 -3.94
N ASN A 90 -3.39 14.92 -4.60
CA ASN A 90 -2.84 13.62 -5.00
C ASN A 90 -1.94 12.97 -3.94
N ILE A 91 -1.92 13.47 -2.70
CA ILE A 91 -1.31 12.78 -1.57
C ILE A 91 -2.30 11.74 -1.02
N ASP A 92 -2.00 10.47 -1.22
CA ASP A 92 -2.82 9.37 -0.75
C ASP A 92 -2.62 9.13 0.75
N ILE A 93 -3.71 9.15 1.51
CA ILE A 93 -3.72 8.88 2.96
C ILE A 93 -4.23 7.48 3.26
N GLY A 94 -5.34 7.10 2.67
CA GLY A 94 -6.02 5.83 2.94
C GLY A 94 -5.23 4.62 2.44
N GLY A 95 -4.70 4.71 1.24
CA GLY A 95 -3.91 3.64 0.61
C GLY A 95 -2.67 3.27 1.43
N PRO A 96 -1.76 4.20 1.75
CA PRO A 96 -0.61 3.92 2.61
C PRO A 96 -1.01 3.38 3.99
N SER A 97 -2.09 3.87 4.59
CA SER A 97 -2.58 3.40 5.89
C SER A 97 -3.01 1.94 5.84
N MET A 98 -3.80 1.55 4.83
CA MET A 98 -4.22 0.15 4.63
C MET A 98 -3.03 -0.76 4.32
N LEU A 99 -2.13 -0.34 3.44
CA LEU A 99 -0.93 -1.10 3.08
C LEU A 99 -0.06 -1.38 4.31
N ARG A 100 0.19 -0.37 5.14
CA ARG A 100 0.99 -0.51 6.37
C ARG A 100 0.32 -1.41 7.40
N SER A 101 -1.00 -1.30 7.57
CA SER A 101 -1.78 -2.17 8.45
C SER A 101 -1.70 -3.64 8.01
N ALA A 102 -1.93 -3.91 6.74
CA ALA A 102 -1.83 -5.25 6.16
C ALA A 102 -0.40 -5.81 6.25
N ALA A 103 0.61 -5.00 5.91
CA ALA A 103 2.01 -5.39 5.98
C ALA A 103 2.47 -5.70 7.42
N LYS A 104 1.98 -4.95 8.42
CA LYS A 104 2.25 -5.25 9.84
C LYS A 104 1.71 -6.61 10.25
N ASN A 105 0.57 -7.02 9.69
CA ASN A 105 -0.09 -8.29 9.98
C ASN A 105 0.16 -9.34 8.88
N PHE A 106 1.33 -9.37 8.28
CA PHE A 106 1.69 -10.32 7.21
C PHE A 106 1.56 -11.79 7.62
N ALA A 107 1.51 -12.09 8.91
CA ALA A 107 1.22 -13.44 9.39
C ALA A 107 -0.15 -13.94 8.88
N SER A 108 -1.12 -13.05 8.74
CA SER A 108 -2.50 -13.37 8.35
C SER A 108 -2.94 -12.73 7.03
N VAL A 109 -2.33 -11.65 6.61
CA VAL A 109 -2.79 -10.84 5.47
C VAL A 109 -1.77 -10.84 4.33
N THR A 110 -2.26 -11.08 3.12
CA THR A 110 -1.48 -10.89 1.88
C THR A 110 -1.65 -9.45 1.40
N VAL A 111 -0.55 -8.75 1.18
CA VAL A 111 -0.58 -7.36 0.71
C VAL A 111 0.20 -7.21 -0.59
N VAL A 112 -0.43 -6.65 -1.61
CA VAL A 112 0.17 -6.41 -2.92
C VAL A 112 0.08 -4.94 -3.27
N VAL A 113 1.22 -4.32 -3.57
CA VAL A 113 1.34 -2.91 -3.95
C VAL A 113 1.85 -2.72 -5.37
N ASP A 114 2.35 -3.79 -6.00
CA ASP A 114 2.96 -3.73 -7.33
C ASP A 114 2.37 -4.82 -8.23
N PRO A 115 1.82 -4.46 -9.40
CA PRO A 115 1.30 -5.41 -10.37
C PRO A 115 2.28 -6.53 -10.80
N LYS A 116 3.58 -6.28 -10.69
CA LYS A 116 4.62 -7.29 -10.98
C LYS A 116 4.54 -8.52 -10.08
N ASP A 117 3.89 -8.41 -8.92
CA ASP A 117 3.74 -9.53 -7.99
C ASP A 117 2.46 -10.35 -8.25
N TYR A 118 1.55 -9.90 -9.12
CA TYR A 118 0.28 -10.58 -9.37
C TYR A 118 0.44 -12.03 -9.82
N ALA A 119 1.36 -12.29 -10.75
CA ALA A 119 1.57 -13.63 -11.30
C ALA A 119 2.01 -14.62 -10.22
N LEU A 120 2.93 -14.22 -9.34
CA LEU A 120 3.39 -15.06 -8.24
C LEU A 120 2.26 -15.36 -7.24
N VAL A 121 1.54 -14.31 -6.82
CA VAL A 121 0.44 -14.43 -5.86
C VAL A 121 -0.68 -15.32 -6.41
N LEU A 122 -1.06 -15.11 -7.67
CA LEU A 122 -2.06 -15.94 -8.33
C LEU A 122 -1.64 -17.40 -8.47
N ALA A 123 -0.35 -17.67 -8.72
CA ALA A 123 0.16 -19.03 -8.78
C ALA A 123 0.01 -19.75 -7.42
N GLU A 124 0.41 -19.09 -6.32
CA GLU A 124 0.26 -19.68 -4.97
C GLU A 124 -1.21 -19.87 -4.58
N ILE A 125 -2.09 -18.89 -4.85
CA ILE A 125 -3.52 -19.01 -4.55
C ILE A 125 -4.16 -20.15 -5.34
N LYS A 126 -3.78 -20.35 -6.61
CA LYS A 126 -4.32 -21.45 -7.43
C LYS A 126 -3.83 -22.82 -6.96
N SER A 127 -2.62 -22.90 -6.44
CA SER A 127 -2.01 -24.14 -5.95
C SER A 127 -2.53 -24.51 -4.56
N ASP A 128 -2.46 -23.57 -3.61
CA ASP A 128 -2.61 -23.85 -2.20
C ASP A 128 -3.81 -23.12 -1.54
N GLN A 129 -4.56 -22.34 -2.33
CA GLN A 129 -5.66 -21.46 -1.90
C GLN A 129 -5.24 -20.34 -0.92
N VAL A 130 -3.94 -20.27 -0.60
CA VAL A 130 -3.34 -19.25 0.27
C VAL A 130 -1.94 -18.90 -0.25
N THR A 131 -1.45 -17.73 0.13
CA THR A 131 -0.04 -17.39 -0.08
C THR A 131 0.83 -17.94 1.04
N SER A 132 2.07 -18.30 0.73
CA SER A 132 3.04 -18.75 1.72
C SER A 132 3.43 -17.62 2.68
N LEU A 133 3.80 -17.96 3.92
CA LEU A 133 4.30 -16.97 4.89
C LEU A 133 5.55 -16.23 4.36
N ALA A 134 6.42 -16.93 3.62
CA ALA A 134 7.61 -16.35 3.02
C ALA A 134 7.23 -15.27 1.99
N THR A 135 6.26 -15.55 1.13
CA THR A 135 5.72 -14.59 0.17
C THR A 135 5.08 -13.39 0.88
N ARG A 136 4.21 -13.60 1.87
CA ARG A 136 3.61 -12.50 2.63
C ARG A 136 4.65 -11.60 3.30
N LYS A 137 5.69 -12.18 3.91
CA LYS A 137 6.79 -11.43 4.53
C LYS A 137 7.59 -10.61 3.51
N ARG A 138 7.86 -11.19 2.33
CA ARG A 138 8.54 -10.50 1.22
C ARG A 138 7.70 -9.33 0.70
N LEU A 139 6.40 -9.54 0.50
CA LEU A 139 5.47 -8.50 0.07
C LEU A 139 5.34 -7.38 1.11
N ALA A 140 5.25 -7.72 2.39
CA ALA A 140 5.23 -6.73 3.48
C ALA A 140 6.48 -5.85 3.48
N ALA A 141 7.67 -6.44 3.30
CA ALA A 141 8.91 -5.67 3.18
C ALA A 141 8.89 -4.74 1.94
N LYS A 142 8.29 -5.19 0.83
CA LYS A 142 8.11 -4.37 -0.38
C LYS A 142 7.18 -3.17 -0.12
N VAL A 143 6.08 -3.38 0.62
CA VAL A 143 5.17 -2.31 1.02
C VAL A 143 5.92 -1.21 1.78
N PHE A 144 6.71 -1.55 2.81
CA PHE A 144 7.42 -0.53 3.58
C PHE A 144 8.46 0.23 2.75
N ARG A 145 9.16 -0.44 1.82
CA ARG A 145 10.02 0.27 0.86
C ARG A 145 9.24 1.21 -0.05
N HIS A 146 8.08 0.77 -0.52
CA HIS A 146 7.23 1.55 -1.41
C HIS A 146 6.65 2.79 -0.71
N THR A 147 6.10 2.64 0.50
CA THR A 147 5.58 3.77 1.28
C THR A 147 6.67 4.74 1.71
N ALA A 148 7.86 4.24 2.07
CA ALA A 148 9.02 5.08 2.39
C ALA A 148 9.45 5.93 1.19
N ALA A 149 9.50 5.36 -0.01
CA ALA A 149 9.83 6.10 -1.24
C ALA A 149 8.75 7.11 -1.61
N TYR A 150 7.48 6.76 -1.39
CA TYR A 150 6.35 7.66 -1.60
C TYR A 150 6.42 8.88 -0.68
N ASP A 151 6.62 8.67 0.63
CA ASP A 151 6.74 9.73 1.62
C ASP A 151 7.99 10.59 1.37
N ALA A 152 9.11 9.99 0.97
CA ALA A 152 10.34 10.72 0.63
C ALA A 152 10.12 11.70 -0.52
N LEU A 153 9.37 11.31 -1.54
CA LEU A 153 9.05 12.18 -2.68
C LEU A 153 8.13 13.35 -2.27
N ILE A 154 7.14 13.09 -1.42
CA ILE A 154 6.26 14.13 -0.87
C ILE A 154 7.05 15.12 -0.02
N ALA A 155 7.93 14.60 0.85
CA ALA A 155 8.78 15.43 1.70
C ALA A 155 9.70 16.33 0.87
N ASP A 156 10.34 15.79 -0.17
CA ASP A 156 11.19 16.57 -1.09
C ASP A 156 10.39 17.69 -1.80
N TYR A 157 9.20 17.36 -2.30
CA TYR A 157 8.31 18.32 -2.96
C TYR A 157 7.94 19.47 -2.02
N LEU A 158 7.47 19.17 -0.81
CA LEU A 158 7.05 20.17 0.17
C LEU A 158 8.23 20.99 0.70
N THR A 159 9.39 20.37 0.94
CA THR A 159 10.62 21.09 1.33
C THR A 159 11.01 22.13 0.29
N LYS A 160 10.96 21.76 -0.99
CA LYS A 160 11.23 22.70 -2.10
C LYS A 160 10.18 23.80 -2.22
N SER A 161 8.91 23.50 -1.97
CA SER A 161 7.82 24.49 -2.07
C SER A 161 7.95 25.60 -1.04
N VAL A 162 8.50 25.30 0.15
CA VAL A 162 8.76 26.31 1.18
C VAL A 162 10.15 26.97 1.06
N GLY A 163 10.96 26.57 0.07
CA GLY A 163 12.28 27.14 -0.17
C GLY A 163 13.34 26.74 0.86
N GLU A 164 13.15 25.65 1.59
CA GLU A 164 14.12 25.16 2.57
C GLU A 164 15.28 24.48 1.84
N VAL A 165 16.51 24.95 2.06
CA VAL A 165 17.72 24.47 1.38
C VAL A 165 18.44 23.40 2.18
N GLU A 166 18.41 23.50 3.53
CA GLU A 166 19.11 22.61 4.45
C GLU A 166 18.14 22.03 5.50
N PRO A 167 17.31 21.04 5.11
CA PRO A 167 16.36 20.43 6.04
C PRO A 167 17.11 19.63 7.12
N GLU A 168 16.56 19.58 8.33
CA GLU A 168 17.11 18.78 9.46
C GLU A 168 17.30 17.30 9.12
N LYS A 169 16.49 16.76 8.23
CA LYS A 169 16.57 15.38 7.73
C LYS A 169 16.38 15.33 6.23
N MET A 170 17.28 14.69 5.55
CA MET A 170 17.18 14.38 4.13
C MET A 170 16.86 12.91 3.95
N THR A 171 15.82 12.62 3.17
CA THR A 171 15.44 11.24 2.83
C THR A 171 15.69 11.01 1.34
N LEU A 172 16.57 10.07 1.02
CA LEU A 172 16.87 9.70 -0.36
C LEU A 172 16.45 8.25 -0.60
N THR A 173 15.84 8.02 -1.75
CA THR A 173 15.48 6.69 -2.19
C THR A 173 15.99 6.46 -3.61
N TYR A 174 16.45 5.24 -3.88
CA TYR A 174 16.98 4.86 -5.17
C TYR A 174 16.26 3.63 -5.68
N GLU A 175 16.01 3.57 -6.96
CA GLU A 175 15.47 2.40 -7.64
C GLU A 175 16.60 1.52 -8.16
N LEU A 176 16.45 0.21 -8.00
CA LEU A 176 17.40 -0.75 -8.55
C LEU A 176 17.44 -0.63 -10.08
N LYS A 177 18.54 -0.14 -10.62
CA LYS A 177 18.77 -0.01 -12.05
C LYS A 177 19.06 -1.38 -12.66
N GLN A 178 20.02 -2.09 -12.08
CA GLN A 178 20.37 -3.44 -12.50
C GLN A 178 21.18 -4.19 -11.44
N PRO A 179 21.02 -5.51 -11.31
CA PRO A 179 21.99 -6.33 -10.60
C PRO A 179 23.29 -6.36 -11.38
N LEU A 180 24.41 -6.28 -10.69
CA LEU A 180 25.75 -6.44 -11.31
C LEU A 180 26.17 -7.90 -11.27
N ARG A 181 27.07 -8.27 -12.14
CA ARG A 181 27.56 -9.65 -12.25
C ARG A 181 28.32 -10.08 -11.00
N TYR A 182 29.08 -9.17 -10.40
CA TYR A 182 29.85 -9.35 -9.16
C TYR A 182 30.24 -7.98 -8.59
N GLY A 183 30.71 -7.93 -7.34
CA GLY A 183 31.24 -6.73 -6.71
C GLY A 183 32.70 -6.48 -7.06
N GLU A 184 33.48 -6.00 -6.08
CA GLU A 184 34.91 -5.83 -6.26
C GLU A 184 35.60 -7.18 -6.54
N ASN A 185 35.12 -8.24 -5.88
CA ASN A 185 35.58 -9.61 -6.06
C ASN A 185 34.49 -10.51 -6.63
N SER A 186 34.88 -11.56 -7.35
CA SER A 186 33.98 -12.45 -8.09
C SER A 186 32.94 -13.21 -7.25
N HIS A 187 33.18 -13.35 -5.94
CA HIS A 187 32.25 -14.00 -5.01
C HIS A 187 31.26 -13.04 -4.34
N GLN A 188 31.41 -11.73 -4.55
CA GLN A 188 30.53 -10.71 -3.99
C GLN A 188 29.36 -10.44 -4.92
N THR A 189 28.19 -10.20 -4.33
CA THR A 189 27.05 -9.65 -5.06
C THR A 189 27.10 -8.13 -5.04
N ALA A 190 26.68 -7.50 -6.15
CA ALA A 190 26.55 -6.05 -6.22
C ALA A 190 25.32 -5.64 -7.03
N ALA A 191 24.90 -4.42 -6.84
CA ALA A 191 23.75 -3.84 -7.51
C ALA A 191 23.99 -2.35 -7.77
N PHE A 192 23.46 -1.87 -8.87
CA PHE A 192 23.47 -0.45 -9.23
C PHE A 192 22.06 0.13 -9.04
N TYR A 193 22.00 1.22 -8.29
CA TYR A 193 20.79 1.97 -8.00
C TYR A 193 20.82 3.33 -8.66
#